data_efbac412d0c1b774eef84c8651e566a0
#
_entry.id   efbac412d0c1b774eef84c8651e566a0
#
_cell.length_a   1.000
_cell.length_b   1.000
_cell.length_c   1.000
_cell.angle_alpha   90.00
_cell.angle_beta   90.00
_cell.angle_gamma   90.00
#
_symmetry.space_group_name_H-M   'P 1'
#
loop_
_entity.id
_entity.type
_entity.pdbx_description
1 polymer ?
#
loop_
_entity_poly.entity_id
_entity_poly.type
_entity_poly.pdbx_seq_one_letter_code
_entity_poly.pdbx_strand_id
1 'polypeptide(L)'
;MAGVRLLLVEDDGMLGEAVCDGLRQLGHVVDWVQDGGAAFAALSTTTFGALVLDLGLPSCDGVSVLRWLRQSGRNTPVVIVTARDRVTDRIAGLDAGADDYLIKPFDIDELAARLRAIARRAEGTANSVLIVGEVVLDLRQRIVTCRGEQAALTAREYAVVELLMRRAGCLVTRAEIEEELYGFDDEIASNAIEVHIHNLRRKLGSGFIANHKGRGYRVESAG
;
A
#
# COMPACT_ATOMS: atom_id res chain seq x y z
N MET A 1 1.94 1.75 12.07
CA MET A 1 1.69 0.77 11.00
C MET A 1 2.40 1.28 9.77
N ALA A 2 3.20 0.49 9.08
CA ALA A 2 3.84 0.94 7.87
C ALA A 2 2.82 1.01 6.73
N GLY A 3 2.92 2.06 5.92
CA GLY A 3 1.95 2.40 4.93
C GLY A 3 2.00 1.47 3.72
N VAL A 4 0.84 1.12 3.26
CA VAL A 4 0.62 0.55 1.94
C VAL A 4 0.27 1.72 1.02
N ARG A 5 0.76 1.75 -0.21
CA ARG A 5 0.34 2.73 -1.20
C ARG A 5 -1.08 2.40 -1.66
N LEU A 6 -1.99 3.33 -1.43
CA LEU A 6 -3.42 3.20 -1.71
C LEU A 6 -3.80 4.14 -2.85
N LEU A 7 -4.73 3.69 -3.69
CA LEU A 7 -5.44 4.61 -4.58
C LEU A 7 -6.84 4.83 -3.99
N LEU A 8 -7.18 6.10 -3.74
CA LEU A 8 -8.54 6.53 -3.41
C LEU A 8 -9.19 7.10 -4.68
N VAL A 9 -10.38 6.60 -5.01
CA VAL A 9 -11.21 7.11 -6.11
C VAL A 9 -12.52 7.61 -5.51
N GLU A 10 -12.63 8.92 -5.35
CA GLU A 10 -13.72 9.61 -4.65
C GLU A 10 -13.89 11.00 -5.25
N ASP A 11 -15.09 11.35 -5.70
CA ASP A 11 -15.39 12.64 -6.34
C ASP A 11 -15.79 13.73 -5.34
N ASP A 12 -16.26 13.36 -4.14
CA ASP A 12 -16.53 14.33 -3.08
C ASP A 12 -15.22 14.87 -2.49
N GLY A 13 -14.96 16.17 -2.74
CA GLY A 13 -13.73 16.84 -2.30
C GLY A 13 -13.54 16.81 -0.79
N MET A 14 -14.58 17.05 0.01
CA MET A 14 -14.46 17.08 1.47
C MET A 14 -14.22 15.67 2.05
N LEU A 15 -14.94 14.68 1.53
CA LEU A 15 -14.77 13.30 1.98
C LEU A 15 -13.42 12.75 1.53
N GLY A 16 -13.03 12.99 0.29
CA GLY A 16 -11.73 12.55 -0.25
C GLY A 16 -10.55 13.10 0.55
N GLU A 17 -10.55 14.39 0.88
CA GLU A 17 -9.54 15.02 1.73
C GLU A 17 -9.50 14.39 3.13
N ALA A 18 -10.67 14.25 3.79
CA ALA A 18 -10.75 13.64 5.11
C ALA A 18 -10.25 12.17 5.13
N VAL A 19 -10.57 11.38 4.10
CA VAL A 19 -10.10 10.00 3.96
C VAL A 19 -8.60 9.96 3.72
N CYS A 20 -8.07 10.83 2.84
CA CYS A 20 -6.63 10.93 2.60
C CYS A 20 -5.88 11.24 3.89
N ASP A 21 -6.29 12.28 4.61
CA ASP A 21 -5.63 12.70 5.84
C ASP A 21 -5.68 11.62 6.91
N GLY A 22 -6.83 11.00 7.11
CA GLY A 22 -6.98 9.92 8.08
C GLY A 22 -6.10 8.71 7.76
N LEU A 23 -6.07 8.26 6.50
CA LEU A 23 -5.23 7.14 6.09
C LEU A 23 -3.73 7.50 6.11
N ARG A 24 -3.35 8.74 5.77
CA ARG A 24 -1.97 9.23 5.89
C ARG A 24 -1.51 9.28 7.35
N GLN A 25 -2.37 9.71 8.29
CA GLN A 25 -2.06 9.67 9.73
C GLN A 25 -1.83 8.24 10.24
N LEU A 26 -2.50 7.26 9.66
CA LEU A 26 -2.27 5.83 9.93
C LEU A 26 -1.03 5.28 9.21
N GLY A 27 -0.29 6.13 8.48
CA GLY A 27 0.98 5.81 7.85
C GLY A 27 0.87 5.23 6.44
N HIS A 28 -0.30 5.33 5.78
CA HIS A 28 -0.45 4.95 4.38
C HIS A 28 0.04 6.06 3.44
N VAL A 29 0.53 5.69 2.26
CA VAL A 29 0.69 6.60 1.13
C VAL A 29 -0.62 6.58 0.35
N VAL A 30 -1.24 7.73 0.12
CA VAL A 30 -2.55 7.81 -0.52
C VAL A 30 -2.47 8.73 -1.72
N ASP A 31 -2.64 8.14 -2.90
CA ASP A 31 -2.91 8.86 -4.13
C ASP A 31 -4.43 8.98 -4.30
N TRP A 32 -4.91 10.18 -4.59
CA TRP A 32 -6.33 10.45 -4.71
C TRP A 32 -6.66 10.96 -6.11
N VAL A 33 -7.71 10.38 -6.69
CA VAL A 33 -8.27 10.78 -7.99
C VAL A 33 -9.79 10.90 -7.87
N GLN A 34 -10.40 11.79 -8.66
CA GLN A 34 -11.80 12.18 -8.49
C GLN A 34 -12.74 11.60 -9.57
N ASP A 35 -12.21 10.88 -10.54
CA ASP A 35 -13.01 10.29 -11.61
C ASP A 35 -12.44 8.94 -12.10
N GLY A 36 -13.27 8.20 -12.85
CA GLY A 36 -12.89 6.89 -13.37
C GLY A 36 -11.79 6.94 -14.43
N GLY A 37 -11.69 8.02 -15.21
CA GLY A 37 -10.64 8.19 -16.23
C GLY A 37 -9.26 8.32 -15.58
N ALA A 38 -9.16 9.17 -14.55
CA ALA A 38 -7.96 9.31 -13.75
C ALA A 38 -7.61 8.00 -13.00
N ALA A 39 -8.63 7.26 -12.52
CA ALA A 39 -8.42 5.95 -11.91
C ALA A 39 -7.81 4.93 -12.88
N PHE A 40 -8.30 4.85 -14.14
CA PHE A 40 -7.72 4.00 -15.17
C PHE A 40 -6.26 4.38 -15.48
N ALA A 41 -5.97 5.67 -15.59
CA ALA A 41 -4.62 6.16 -15.86
C ALA A 41 -3.66 5.78 -14.72
N ALA A 42 -4.04 6.05 -13.47
CA ALA A 42 -3.24 5.72 -12.28
C ALA A 42 -3.00 4.21 -12.17
N LEU A 43 -4.06 3.41 -12.28
CA LEU A 43 -3.98 1.95 -12.23
C LEU A 43 -3.16 1.36 -13.39
N SER A 44 -3.09 2.01 -14.55
CA SER A 44 -2.30 1.51 -15.68
C SER A 44 -0.80 1.68 -15.49
N THR A 45 -0.38 2.72 -14.79
CA THR A 45 1.03 3.12 -14.64
C THR A 45 1.63 2.73 -13.31
N THR A 46 0.81 2.60 -12.26
CA THR A 46 1.26 2.41 -10.89
C THR A 46 0.64 1.16 -10.26
N THR A 47 1.43 0.47 -9.43
CA THR A 47 0.96 -0.66 -8.63
C THR A 47 0.56 -0.16 -7.25
N PHE A 48 -0.68 -0.41 -6.87
CA PHE A 48 -1.22 -0.08 -5.54
C PHE A 48 -1.42 -1.34 -4.72
N GLY A 49 -1.18 -1.22 -3.41
CA GLY A 49 -1.41 -2.31 -2.46
C GLY A 49 -2.88 -2.53 -2.14
N ALA A 50 -3.73 -1.49 -2.29
CA ALA A 50 -5.19 -1.61 -2.30
C ALA A 50 -5.84 -0.39 -2.99
N LEU A 51 -7.10 -0.57 -3.39
CA LEU A 51 -7.98 0.44 -3.98
C LEU A 51 -9.16 0.69 -3.05
N VAL A 52 -9.43 1.95 -2.75
CA VAL A 52 -10.68 2.44 -2.15
C VAL A 52 -11.49 3.10 -3.26
N LEU A 53 -12.68 2.59 -3.54
CA LEU A 53 -13.43 2.92 -4.75
C LEU A 53 -14.87 3.32 -4.43
N ASP A 54 -15.25 4.57 -4.72
CA ASP A 54 -16.67 4.92 -4.79
C ASP A 54 -17.28 4.42 -6.10
N LEU A 55 -18.51 3.97 -6.01
CA LEU A 55 -19.32 3.59 -7.18
C LEU A 55 -20.05 4.77 -7.83
N GLY A 56 -20.22 5.88 -7.08
CA GLY A 56 -20.99 7.05 -7.49
C GLY A 56 -20.22 8.07 -8.32
N LEU A 57 -19.15 7.67 -8.99
CA LEU A 57 -18.25 8.58 -9.72
C LEU A 57 -18.94 9.30 -10.89
N PRO A 58 -18.59 10.55 -11.16
CA PRO A 58 -19.02 11.26 -12.35
C PRO A 58 -18.45 10.60 -13.61
N SER A 59 -19.19 10.60 -14.70
CA SER A 59 -18.75 10.16 -16.03
C SER A 59 -18.48 8.66 -16.22
N CYS A 60 -18.27 7.89 -15.14
CA CYS A 60 -17.98 6.45 -15.21
C CYS A 60 -18.46 5.76 -13.94
N ASP A 61 -19.28 4.72 -14.03
CA ASP A 61 -19.65 3.91 -12.86
C ASP A 61 -18.42 3.20 -12.31
N GLY A 62 -18.16 3.33 -11.00
CA GLY A 62 -17.03 2.69 -10.33
C GLY A 62 -16.98 1.17 -10.53
N VAL A 63 -18.13 0.52 -10.75
CA VAL A 63 -18.18 -0.91 -11.13
C VAL A 63 -17.41 -1.17 -12.43
N SER A 64 -17.38 -0.22 -13.37
CA SER A 64 -16.62 -0.35 -14.62
C SER A 64 -15.11 -0.32 -14.37
N VAL A 65 -14.64 0.51 -13.44
CA VAL A 65 -13.23 0.53 -12.98
C VAL A 65 -12.84 -0.82 -12.39
N LEU A 66 -13.69 -1.36 -11.50
CA LEU A 66 -13.47 -2.67 -10.87
C LEU A 66 -13.41 -3.80 -11.89
N ARG A 67 -14.38 -3.87 -12.80
CA ARG A 67 -14.40 -4.90 -13.84
C ARG A 67 -13.17 -4.84 -14.74
N TRP A 68 -12.78 -3.64 -15.16
CA TRP A 68 -11.57 -3.45 -15.95
C TRP A 68 -10.32 -3.93 -15.18
N LEU A 69 -10.22 -3.60 -13.90
CA LEU A 69 -9.10 -4.04 -13.05
C LEU A 69 -9.00 -5.57 -13.03
N ARG A 70 -10.11 -6.26 -12.84
CA ARG A 70 -10.15 -7.74 -12.82
C ARG A 70 -9.88 -8.35 -14.20
N GLN A 71 -10.44 -7.77 -15.27
CA GLN A 71 -10.17 -8.22 -16.64
C GLN A 71 -8.71 -8.04 -17.08
N SER A 72 -8.02 -7.06 -16.53
CA SER A 72 -6.57 -6.86 -16.76
C SER A 72 -5.69 -7.86 -16.01
N GLY A 73 -6.26 -8.85 -15.30
CA GLY A 73 -5.53 -9.86 -14.54
C GLY A 73 -4.94 -9.35 -13.23
N ARG A 74 -5.29 -8.15 -12.81
CA ARG A 74 -4.77 -7.54 -11.58
C ARG A 74 -5.60 -7.96 -10.37
N ASN A 75 -4.94 -8.46 -9.34
CA ASN A 75 -5.53 -8.90 -8.08
C ASN A 75 -5.40 -7.84 -6.96
N THR A 76 -5.23 -6.56 -7.33
CA THR A 76 -5.21 -5.47 -6.34
C THR A 76 -6.45 -5.55 -5.47
N PRO A 77 -6.31 -5.63 -4.12
CA PRO A 77 -7.45 -5.65 -3.21
C PRO A 77 -8.31 -4.38 -3.34
N VAL A 78 -9.63 -4.55 -3.33
CA VAL A 78 -10.58 -3.43 -3.51
C VAL A 78 -11.61 -3.40 -2.38
N VAL A 79 -11.69 -2.27 -1.69
CA VAL A 79 -12.82 -1.91 -0.83
C VAL A 79 -13.71 -0.93 -1.58
N ILE A 80 -14.96 -1.28 -1.79
CA ILE A 80 -15.98 -0.33 -2.26
C ILE A 80 -16.44 0.53 -1.09
N VAL A 81 -16.51 1.84 -1.30
CA VAL A 81 -17.01 2.81 -0.32
C VAL A 81 -18.06 3.68 -1.00
N THR A 82 -19.35 3.53 -0.65
CA THR A 82 -20.42 4.20 -1.40
C THR A 82 -21.66 4.47 -0.56
N ALA A 83 -22.51 5.40 -0.98
CA ALA A 83 -23.83 5.65 -0.38
C ALA A 83 -24.90 4.62 -0.79
N ARG A 84 -24.59 3.69 -1.72
CA ARG A 84 -25.54 2.63 -2.14
C ARG A 84 -25.62 1.58 -1.03
N ASP A 85 -26.74 1.52 -0.34
CA ASP A 85 -26.97 0.69 0.85
C ASP A 85 -27.78 -0.59 0.58
N ARG A 86 -28.36 -0.72 -0.63
CA ARG A 86 -29.20 -1.87 -0.97
C ARG A 86 -28.37 -3.16 -0.99
N VAL A 87 -28.97 -4.23 -0.47
CA VAL A 87 -28.34 -5.57 -0.48
C VAL A 87 -27.97 -6.02 -1.91
N THR A 88 -28.81 -5.68 -2.89
CA THR A 88 -28.55 -5.96 -4.32
C THR A 88 -27.30 -5.28 -4.84
N ASP A 89 -27.04 -4.03 -4.43
CA ASP A 89 -25.85 -3.27 -4.86
C ASP A 89 -24.56 -3.84 -4.23
N ARG A 90 -24.66 -4.27 -2.96
CA ARG A 90 -23.52 -4.94 -2.29
C ARG A 90 -23.18 -6.26 -2.96
N ILE A 91 -24.20 -7.10 -3.26
CA ILE A 91 -24.00 -8.37 -3.96
C ILE A 91 -23.35 -8.10 -5.33
N ALA A 92 -23.89 -7.15 -6.11
CA ALA A 92 -23.34 -6.81 -7.41
C ALA A 92 -21.89 -6.30 -7.35
N GLY A 93 -21.53 -5.51 -6.34
CA GLY A 93 -20.16 -5.06 -6.13
C GLY A 93 -19.19 -6.18 -5.78
N LEU A 94 -19.59 -7.08 -4.88
CA LEU A 94 -18.80 -8.25 -4.51
C LEU A 94 -18.66 -9.24 -5.67
N ASP A 95 -19.75 -9.52 -6.41
CA ASP A 95 -19.73 -10.38 -7.60
C ASP A 95 -18.89 -9.79 -8.74
N ALA A 96 -18.77 -8.46 -8.82
CA ALA A 96 -17.87 -7.79 -9.75
C ALA A 96 -16.39 -7.93 -9.37
N GLY A 97 -16.10 -8.48 -8.19
CA GLY A 97 -14.76 -8.81 -7.72
C GLY A 97 -14.19 -7.87 -6.67
N ALA A 98 -15.03 -7.10 -5.96
CA ALA A 98 -14.59 -6.38 -4.76
C ALA A 98 -14.30 -7.36 -3.61
N ASP A 99 -13.32 -7.01 -2.78
CA ASP A 99 -12.92 -7.83 -1.64
C ASP A 99 -13.67 -7.46 -0.37
N ASP A 100 -14.19 -6.23 -0.28
CA ASP A 100 -15.06 -5.76 0.81
C ASP A 100 -15.93 -4.58 0.35
N TYR A 101 -16.92 -4.23 1.18
CA TYR A 101 -17.92 -3.20 0.88
C TYR A 101 -18.25 -2.41 2.15
N LEU A 102 -18.15 -1.08 2.09
CA LEU A 102 -18.40 -0.16 3.21
C LEU A 102 -19.42 0.90 2.79
N ILE A 103 -20.40 1.14 3.63
CA ILE A 103 -21.48 2.10 3.36
C ILE A 103 -21.15 3.45 4.00
N LYS A 104 -21.32 4.54 3.24
CA LYS A 104 -21.22 5.91 3.77
C LYS A 104 -22.47 6.25 4.62
N PRO A 105 -22.30 6.94 5.78
CA PRO A 105 -21.06 7.39 6.39
C PRO A 105 -20.33 6.28 7.15
N PHE A 106 -19.01 6.34 7.22
CA PHE A 106 -18.15 5.35 7.87
C PHE A 106 -17.07 6.03 8.72
N ASP A 107 -16.46 5.26 9.60
CA ASP A 107 -15.30 5.67 10.39
C ASP A 107 -14.00 5.31 9.64
N ILE A 108 -13.00 6.19 9.72
CA ILE A 108 -11.68 5.97 9.08
C ILE A 108 -10.99 4.72 9.67
N ASP A 109 -11.14 4.50 10.96
CA ASP A 109 -10.56 3.31 11.62
C ASP A 109 -11.22 2.01 11.13
N GLU A 110 -12.54 2.06 10.80
CA GLU A 110 -13.23 0.92 10.18
C GLU A 110 -12.68 0.66 8.77
N LEU A 111 -12.57 1.70 7.93
CA LEU A 111 -11.99 1.56 6.60
C LEU A 111 -10.57 1.00 6.67
N ALA A 112 -9.73 1.53 7.55
CA ALA A 112 -8.37 1.04 7.75
C ALA A 112 -8.33 -0.42 8.24
N ALA A 113 -9.26 -0.84 9.10
CA ALA A 113 -9.36 -2.23 9.54
C ALA A 113 -9.72 -3.18 8.39
N ARG A 114 -10.63 -2.77 7.51
CA ARG A 114 -11.03 -3.52 6.31
C ARG A 114 -9.89 -3.62 5.30
N LEU A 115 -9.19 -2.52 5.02
CA LEU A 115 -7.99 -2.50 4.16
C LEU A 115 -6.94 -3.48 4.67
N ARG A 116 -6.66 -3.50 5.98
CA ARG A 116 -5.75 -4.49 6.57
C ARG A 116 -6.23 -5.93 6.39
N ALA A 117 -7.53 -6.17 6.50
CA ALA A 117 -8.10 -7.52 6.38
C ALA A 117 -8.01 -8.05 4.94
N ILE A 118 -8.30 -7.22 3.93
CA ILE A 118 -8.23 -7.64 2.52
C ILE A 118 -6.78 -7.78 2.05
N ALA A 119 -5.86 -6.87 2.43
CA ALA A 119 -4.44 -6.98 2.12
C ALA A 119 -3.85 -8.31 2.64
N ARG A 120 -4.17 -8.67 3.89
CA ARG A 120 -3.77 -9.94 4.48
C ARG A 120 -4.29 -11.17 3.70
N ARG A 121 -5.51 -11.12 3.15
CA ARG A 121 -6.07 -12.20 2.33
C ARG A 121 -5.36 -12.31 0.98
N ALA A 122 -5.05 -11.17 0.36
CA ALA A 122 -4.38 -11.10 -0.94
C ALA A 122 -2.94 -11.65 -0.89
N GLU A 123 -2.24 -11.46 0.23
CA GLU A 123 -0.87 -11.97 0.43
C GLU A 123 -0.79 -13.51 0.54
N GLY A 124 -1.91 -14.20 0.71
CA GLY A 124 -1.94 -15.66 0.88
C GLY A 124 -1.25 -16.13 2.18
N THR A 125 -1.54 -17.36 2.61
CA THR A 125 -0.99 -17.93 3.85
C THR A 125 0.46 -18.44 3.71
N ALA A 126 1.01 -18.50 2.49
CA ALA A 126 2.24 -19.23 2.22
C ALA A 126 3.54 -18.47 2.60
N ASN A 127 3.54 -17.12 2.58
CA ASN A 127 4.75 -16.34 2.84
C ASN A 127 4.49 -15.16 3.78
N SER A 128 3.94 -15.45 4.99
CA SER A 128 3.71 -14.38 5.99
C SER A 128 4.97 -13.93 6.73
N VAL A 129 6.07 -14.63 6.55
CA VAL A 129 7.35 -14.32 7.20
C VAL A 129 8.45 -14.29 6.12
N LEU A 130 9.15 -13.17 6.05
CA LEU A 130 10.34 -13.02 5.22
C LEU A 130 11.58 -13.08 6.13
N ILE A 131 12.61 -13.80 5.69
CA ILE A 131 13.85 -13.95 6.45
C ILE A 131 15.01 -13.58 5.53
N VAL A 132 15.85 -12.66 5.97
CA VAL A 132 17.08 -12.26 5.30
C VAL A 132 18.20 -12.14 6.35
N GLY A 133 19.09 -13.11 6.36
CA GLY A 133 20.12 -13.21 7.40
C GLY A 133 19.51 -13.29 8.81
N GLU A 134 19.87 -12.35 9.67
CA GLU A 134 19.37 -12.27 11.05
C GLU A 134 18.09 -11.44 11.19
N VAL A 135 17.56 -10.89 10.08
CA VAL A 135 16.36 -10.05 10.06
C VAL A 135 15.17 -10.90 9.65
N VAL A 136 14.13 -10.88 10.47
CA VAL A 136 12.85 -11.56 10.24
C VAL A 136 11.75 -10.52 10.21
N LEU A 137 10.96 -10.52 9.16
CA LEU A 137 9.79 -9.66 8.98
C LEU A 137 8.53 -10.53 8.98
N ASP A 138 7.73 -10.39 10.01
CA ASP A 138 6.37 -10.95 10.07
C ASP A 138 5.39 -9.94 9.45
N LEU A 139 4.93 -10.25 8.24
CA LEU A 139 4.01 -9.41 7.47
C LEU A 139 2.61 -9.34 8.10
N ARG A 140 2.21 -10.36 8.88
CA ARG A 140 0.90 -10.39 9.54
C ARG A 140 0.87 -9.48 10.76
N GLN A 141 1.90 -9.61 11.60
CA GLN A 141 2.02 -8.81 12.82
C GLN A 141 2.63 -7.43 12.52
N ARG A 142 3.25 -7.27 11.34
CA ARG A 142 4.04 -6.10 10.94
C ARG A 142 5.18 -5.82 11.92
N ILE A 143 5.82 -6.89 12.36
CA ILE A 143 6.94 -6.86 13.29
C ILE A 143 8.21 -7.21 12.53
N VAL A 144 9.24 -6.39 12.73
CA VAL A 144 10.60 -6.70 12.30
C VAL A 144 11.41 -7.08 13.53
N THR A 145 12.07 -8.21 13.48
CA THR A 145 13.06 -8.61 14.50
C THR A 145 14.44 -8.73 13.86
N CYS A 146 15.47 -8.40 14.63
CA CYS A 146 16.86 -8.62 14.27
C CYS A 146 17.56 -9.34 15.43
N ARG A 147 18.17 -10.48 15.16
CA ARG A 147 18.79 -11.34 16.22
C ARG A 147 17.81 -11.74 17.32
N GLY A 148 16.52 -11.89 16.98
CA GLY A 148 15.46 -12.24 17.92
C GLY A 148 14.91 -11.07 18.75
N GLU A 149 15.46 -9.86 18.64
CA GLU A 149 14.96 -8.65 19.30
C GLU A 149 14.10 -7.81 18.35
N GLN A 150 12.98 -7.28 18.84
CA GLN A 150 12.09 -6.44 18.02
C GLN A 150 12.73 -5.08 17.74
N ALA A 151 12.83 -4.73 16.46
CA ALA A 151 13.30 -3.43 16.01
C ALA A 151 12.13 -2.42 15.94
N ALA A 152 12.25 -1.31 16.69
CA ALA A 152 11.28 -0.23 16.63
C ALA A 152 11.50 0.61 15.35
N LEU A 153 10.67 0.37 14.32
CA LEU A 153 10.71 1.08 13.04
C LEU A 153 9.56 2.09 12.94
N THR A 154 9.83 3.22 12.28
CA THR A 154 8.77 4.11 11.81
C THR A 154 8.02 3.47 10.65
N ALA A 155 6.86 4.02 10.29
CA ALA A 155 6.07 3.53 9.17
C ALA A 155 6.87 3.51 7.85
N ARG A 156 7.61 4.57 7.55
CA ARG A 156 8.44 4.68 6.34
C ARG A 156 9.63 3.72 6.37
N GLU A 157 10.30 3.57 7.51
CA GLU A 157 11.39 2.59 7.67
C GLU A 157 10.90 1.16 7.45
N TYR A 158 9.71 0.83 7.97
CA TYR A 158 9.10 -0.48 7.75
C TYR A 158 8.82 -0.71 6.26
N ALA A 159 8.22 0.27 5.54
CA ALA A 159 7.92 0.15 4.12
C ALA A 159 9.19 -0.11 3.29
N VAL A 160 10.29 0.59 3.62
CA VAL A 160 11.59 0.34 2.97
C VAL A 160 12.09 -1.09 3.23
N VAL A 161 12.01 -1.58 4.48
CA VAL A 161 12.42 -2.95 4.83
C VAL A 161 11.56 -3.97 4.09
N GLU A 162 10.25 -3.79 4.11
CA GLU A 162 9.31 -4.68 3.42
C GLU A 162 9.61 -4.76 1.91
N LEU A 163 9.75 -3.60 1.24
CA LEU A 163 10.10 -3.53 -0.18
C LEU A 163 11.42 -4.26 -0.48
N LEU A 164 12.47 -3.98 0.29
CA LEU A 164 13.78 -4.60 0.09
C LEU A 164 13.76 -6.11 0.36
N MET A 165 13.06 -6.56 1.40
CA MET A 165 12.99 -7.99 1.75
C MET A 165 12.11 -8.79 0.78
N ARG A 166 11.01 -8.21 0.25
CA ARG A 166 10.23 -8.83 -0.82
C ARG A 166 11.02 -9.00 -2.11
N ARG A 167 11.99 -8.13 -2.35
CA ARG A 167 12.90 -8.16 -3.50
C ARG A 167 14.33 -8.58 -3.12
N ALA A 168 14.47 -9.43 -2.10
CA ALA A 168 15.77 -9.89 -1.65
C ALA A 168 16.60 -10.48 -2.81
N GLY A 169 17.87 -10.07 -2.90
CA GLY A 169 18.76 -10.40 -4.01
C GLY A 169 18.66 -9.48 -5.23
N CYS A 170 17.58 -8.70 -5.37
CA CYS A 170 17.41 -7.74 -6.46
C CYS A 170 17.85 -6.33 -6.04
N LEU A 171 18.28 -5.55 -7.02
CA LEU A 171 18.57 -4.14 -6.82
C LEU A 171 17.26 -3.34 -6.85
N VAL A 172 17.01 -2.54 -5.82
CA VAL A 172 15.90 -1.58 -5.74
C VAL A 172 16.48 -0.19 -5.92
N THR A 173 15.98 0.52 -6.91
CA THR A 173 16.45 1.88 -7.23
C THR A 173 15.92 2.89 -6.21
N ARG A 174 16.57 4.06 -6.16
CA ARG A 174 16.09 5.18 -5.36
C ARG A 174 14.66 5.59 -5.75
N ALA A 175 14.38 5.67 -7.06
CA ALA A 175 13.06 6.05 -7.57
C ALA A 175 11.96 5.06 -7.13
N GLU A 176 12.24 3.76 -7.13
CA GLU A 176 11.28 2.75 -6.63
C GLU A 176 11.00 2.88 -5.13
N ILE A 177 12.03 3.26 -4.33
CA ILE A 177 11.82 3.52 -2.90
C ILE A 177 11.01 4.82 -2.70
N GLU A 178 11.29 5.86 -3.48
CA GLU A 178 10.52 7.11 -3.45
C GLU A 178 9.06 6.86 -3.82
N GLU A 179 8.80 6.12 -4.87
CA GLU A 179 7.46 5.74 -5.30
C GLU A 179 6.68 4.94 -4.23
N GLU A 180 7.35 4.06 -3.49
CA GLU A 180 6.74 3.31 -2.39
C GLU A 180 6.43 4.18 -1.17
N LEU A 181 7.24 5.21 -0.90
CA LEU A 181 7.14 6.01 0.31
C LEU A 181 6.31 7.29 0.19
N TYR A 182 6.09 7.77 -1.04
CA TYR A 182 5.49 9.08 -1.30
C TYR A 182 4.39 9.01 -2.36
N GLY A 183 3.32 9.77 -2.16
CA GLY A 183 2.22 9.92 -3.11
C GLY A 183 2.55 10.90 -4.24
N PHE A 184 1.60 11.12 -5.14
CA PHE A 184 1.77 11.99 -6.32
C PHE A 184 2.07 13.45 -5.95
N ASP A 185 1.56 13.93 -4.81
CA ASP A 185 1.64 15.32 -4.38
C ASP A 185 2.65 15.57 -3.25
N ASP A 186 3.40 14.55 -2.83
CA ASP A 186 4.34 14.69 -1.72
C ASP A 186 5.64 15.39 -2.19
N GLU A 187 6.02 16.49 -1.52
CA GLU A 187 7.34 17.08 -1.68
C GLU A 187 8.41 16.20 -1.02
N ILE A 188 9.32 15.64 -1.81
CA ILE A 188 10.37 14.76 -1.34
C ILE A 188 11.64 15.57 -1.06
N ALA A 189 12.08 15.59 0.20
CA ALA A 189 13.41 16.14 0.52
C ALA A 189 14.50 15.30 -0.16
N SER A 190 15.48 15.97 -0.79
CA SER A 190 16.49 15.35 -1.65
C SER A 190 17.35 14.26 -0.99
N ASN A 191 17.33 14.15 0.35
CA ASN A 191 18.11 13.17 1.13
C ASN A 191 17.25 12.27 2.02
N ALA A 192 15.92 12.25 1.81
CA ALA A 192 15.00 11.50 2.69
C ALA A 192 15.30 9.99 2.70
N ILE A 193 15.60 9.41 1.55
CA ILE A 193 15.90 7.98 1.43
C ILE A 193 17.18 7.63 2.18
N GLU A 194 18.23 8.43 2.03
CA GLU A 194 19.52 8.20 2.70
C GLU A 194 19.36 8.21 4.22
N VAL A 195 18.49 9.08 4.74
CA VAL A 195 18.18 9.14 6.18
C VAL A 195 17.49 7.85 6.64
N HIS A 196 16.49 7.37 5.89
CA HIS A 196 15.82 6.12 6.22
C HIS A 196 16.78 4.92 6.16
N ILE A 197 17.60 4.82 5.12
CA ILE A 197 18.62 3.77 4.99
C ILE A 197 19.65 3.83 6.13
N HIS A 198 20.11 5.02 6.49
CA HIS A 198 21.03 5.20 7.62
C HIS A 198 20.43 4.70 8.93
N ASN A 199 19.20 5.10 9.22
CA ASN A 199 18.50 4.67 10.45
C ASN A 199 18.26 3.15 10.47
N LEU A 200 17.87 2.57 9.34
CA LEU A 200 17.69 1.13 9.21
C LEU A 200 18.98 0.36 9.46
N ARG A 201 20.09 0.79 8.89
CA ARG A 201 21.41 0.17 9.16
C ARG A 201 21.80 0.22 10.62
N ARG A 202 21.47 1.31 11.32
CA ARG A 202 21.70 1.43 12.76
C ARG A 202 20.84 0.46 13.56
N LYS A 203 19.59 0.19 13.13
CA LYS A 203 18.61 -0.67 13.84
C LYS A 203 18.76 -2.15 13.49
N LEU A 204 19.07 -2.48 12.23
CA LEU A 204 19.09 -3.84 11.69
C LEU A 204 20.49 -4.37 11.38
N GLY A 205 21.51 -3.54 11.61
CA GLY A 205 22.91 -3.87 11.31
C GLY A 205 23.42 -3.19 10.04
N SER A 206 24.67 -2.74 10.09
CA SER A 206 25.31 -1.97 9.01
C SER A 206 25.45 -2.74 7.69
N GLY A 207 25.51 -4.09 7.76
CA GLY A 207 25.61 -4.96 6.59
C GLY A 207 24.27 -5.38 5.99
N PHE A 208 23.13 -5.10 6.64
CA PHE A 208 21.82 -5.58 6.18
C PHE A 208 21.44 -5.00 4.79
N ILE A 209 21.69 -3.72 4.56
CA ILE A 209 21.39 -3.06 3.29
C ILE A 209 22.69 -2.66 2.59
N ALA A 210 22.98 -3.28 1.45
CA ALA A 210 24.10 -2.90 0.60
C ALA A 210 23.73 -1.66 -0.25
N ASN A 211 24.69 -0.73 -0.42
CA ASN A 211 24.54 0.43 -1.29
C ASN A 211 25.33 0.20 -2.58
N HIS A 212 24.65 0.21 -3.71
CA HIS A 212 25.25 0.18 -5.03
C HIS A 212 25.26 1.61 -5.59
N LYS A 213 26.37 2.32 -5.40
CA LYS A 213 26.55 3.75 -5.74
C LYS A 213 25.92 4.10 -7.09
N GLY A 214 25.00 5.07 -7.11
CA GLY A 214 24.30 5.57 -8.29
C GLY A 214 23.25 4.59 -8.88
N ARG A 215 23.06 3.41 -8.30
CA ARG A 215 22.16 2.38 -8.82
C ARG A 215 21.01 2.03 -7.87
N GLY A 216 21.22 2.10 -6.55
CA GLY A 216 20.21 1.79 -5.55
C GLY A 216 20.70 0.94 -4.39
N TYR A 217 19.77 0.23 -3.75
CA TYR A 217 19.97 -0.55 -2.54
C TYR A 217 19.57 -1.99 -2.72
N ARG A 218 20.18 -2.88 -1.99
CA ARG A 218 19.87 -4.32 -2.02
C ARG A 218 20.06 -4.94 -0.64
N VAL A 219 19.21 -5.88 -0.27
CA VAL A 219 19.46 -6.86 0.78
C VAL A 219 19.84 -8.20 0.13
N GLU A 220 20.69 -8.98 0.78
CA GLU A 220 21.11 -10.28 0.27
C GLU A 220 19.89 -11.21 0.14
N SER A 221 19.92 -12.17 -0.80
CA SER A 221 18.89 -13.22 -0.83
C SER A 221 19.09 -14.14 0.37
N ALA A 222 17.96 -14.62 0.94
CA ALA A 222 18.05 -15.75 1.86
C ALA A 222 18.77 -16.91 1.16
N GLY A 223 19.87 -17.36 1.75
CA GLY A 223 20.60 -18.56 1.29
C GLY A 223 19.78 -19.82 1.51
#